data_38f05efa7dadaada754c4675464de087
#
_entry.id   38f05efa7dadaada754c4675464de087
#
_cell.length_a   1.000
_cell.length_b   1.000
_cell.length_c   1.000
_cell.angle_alpha   90.00
_cell.angle_beta   90.00
_cell.angle_gamma   90.00
#
_symmetry.space_group_name_H-M   'P 1'
#
loop_
_entity.id
_entity.type
_entity.pdbx_description
1 polymer ?
#
loop_
_entity_poly.entity_id
_entity_poly.type
_entity_poly.pdbx_seq_one_letter_code
_entity_poly.pdbx_strand_id
1 'polypeptide(L)'
;MAELMMRDQSRAGHVLGGTRVADLPDEVSVRDVVRTRIRDEVAAYNADPGPVFRGLVQPADAVRHSDGFRMRKPRPLDAELLIAAAEEATSLGLLQLRLDDQPVDLNELITPADHEELIAVLDRSVVARSS
;
A
#
# COMPACT_ATOMS: atom_id res chain seq x y z
N MET A 1 5.59 -2.33 20.58
CA MET A 1 5.01 -1.99 19.27
C MET A 1 6.11 -1.91 18.25
N ALA A 2 5.87 -2.43 17.09
CA ALA A 2 6.89 -2.55 16.06
C ALA A 2 6.55 -1.71 14.85
N GLU A 3 7.52 -1.49 13.98
CA GLU A 3 7.32 -0.80 12.72
C GLU A 3 8.08 -1.51 11.60
N LEU A 4 7.64 -1.30 10.38
CA LEU A 4 8.24 -1.90 9.20
C LEU A 4 8.20 -0.90 8.04
N MET A 5 9.33 -0.73 7.37
CA MET A 5 9.37 0.10 6.17
C MET A 5 8.72 -0.65 5.01
N MET A 6 7.77 -0.01 4.32
CA MET A 6 7.26 -0.51 3.06
C MET A 6 7.73 0.38 1.93
N ARG A 7 8.20 -0.22 0.87
CA ARG A 7 8.61 0.48 -0.35
C ARG A 7 7.85 -0.07 -1.53
N ASP A 8 7.41 0.83 -2.40
CA ASP A 8 6.72 0.46 -3.63
C ASP A 8 7.68 0.62 -4.79
N GLN A 9 7.73 -0.38 -5.66
CA GLN A 9 8.56 -0.28 -6.86
C GLN A 9 7.89 -0.97 -8.04
N SER A 10 8.29 -0.56 -9.24
CA SER A 10 7.87 -1.22 -10.47
C SER A 10 8.63 -2.54 -10.63
N ARG A 11 8.20 -3.36 -11.57
CA ARG A 11 8.92 -4.59 -11.95
C ARG A 11 10.35 -4.30 -12.44
N ALA A 12 10.56 -3.13 -13.02
CA ALA A 12 11.88 -2.70 -13.48
C ALA A 12 12.76 -2.18 -12.31
N GLY A 13 12.24 -2.14 -11.10
CA GLY A 13 12.99 -1.71 -9.93
C GLY A 13 12.93 -0.21 -9.64
N HIS A 14 12.13 0.56 -10.35
CA HIS A 14 11.96 1.99 -10.09
C HIS A 14 11.15 2.20 -8.82
N VAL A 15 11.65 3.02 -7.91
CA VAL A 15 10.95 3.35 -6.68
C VAL A 15 9.78 4.27 -7.01
N LEU A 16 8.57 3.85 -6.59
CA LEU A 16 7.34 4.59 -6.83
C LEU A 16 6.86 5.35 -5.59
N GLY A 17 7.24 4.90 -4.41
CA GLY A 17 6.83 5.49 -3.16
C GLY A 17 7.17 4.59 -1.99
N GLY A 18 6.54 4.84 -0.87
CA GLY A 18 6.71 4.04 0.33
C GLY A 18 6.41 4.82 1.58
N THR A 19 6.32 4.10 2.68
CA THR A 19 6.07 4.69 3.98
C THR A 19 6.50 3.72 5.09
N ARG A 20 6.68 4.25 6.27
CA ARG A 20 6.92 3.46 7.47
C ARG A 20 5.58 3.11 8.09
N VAL A 21 5.30 1.83 8.25
CA VAL A 21 4.09 1.35 8.90
C VAL A 21 4.41 1.15 10.38
N ALA A 22 3.79 1.93 11.23
CA ALA A 22 4.08 1.97 12.67
C ALA A 22 2.98 1.28 13.49
N ASP A 23 3.24 1.14 14.77
CA ASP A 23 2.29 0.63 15.76
C ASP A 23 1.77 -0.78 15.45
N LEU A 24 2.63 -1.59 14.84
CA LEU A 24 2.30 -2.98 14.54
C LEU A 24 2.45 -3.85 15.78
N PRO A 25 1.63 -4.92 15.91
CA PRO A 25 1.87 -5.93 16.94
C PRO A 25 3.24 -6.60 16.75
N ASP A 26 3.76 -7.22 17.80
CA ASP A 26 5.05 -7.94 17.75
C ASP A 26 5.02 -9.06 16.71
N GLU A 27 3.88 -9.71 16.56
CA GLU A 27 3.63 -10.69 15.50
C GLU A 27 2.36 -10.29 14.76
N VAL A 28 2.41 -10.27 13.42
CA VAL A 28 1.33 -9.76 12.59
C VAL A 28 1.35 -10.46 11.23
N SER A 29 0.20 -10.61 10.59
CA SER A 29 0.16 -11.13 9.23
C SER A 29 0.61 -10.05 8.24
N VAL A 30 1.19 -10.47 7.12
CA VAL A 30 1.53 -9.55 6.03
C VAL A 30 0.29 -8.80 5.56
N ARG A 31 -0.85 -9.48 5.50
CA ARG A 31 -2.15 -8.87 5.17
C ARG A 31 -2.45 -7.68 6.08
N ASP A 32 -2.27 -7.84 7.39
CA ASP A 32 -2.59 -6.78 8.34
C ASP A 32 -1.60 -5.61 8.26
N VAL A 33 -0.35 -5.87 7.87
CA VAL A 33 0.61 -4.78 7.59
C VAL A 33 0.11 -3.94 6.41
N VAL A 34 -0.30 -4.58 5.33
CA VAL A 34 -0.82 -3.89 4.14
C VAL A 34 -2.10 -3.11 4.46
N ARG A 35 -3.01 -3.73 5.20
CA ARG A 35 -4.26 -3.08 5.63
C ARG A 35 -4.00 -1.87 6.51
N THR A 36 -3.10 -2.00 7.48
CA THR A 36 -2.72 -0.90 8.37
C THR A 36 -2.18 0.28 7.56
N ARG A 37 -1.28 0.00 6.63
CA ARG A 37 -0.73 1.03 5.75
C ARG A 37 -1.82 1.76 4.99
N ILE A 38 -2.71 1.02 4.33
CA ILE A 38 -3.76 1.63 3.50
C ILE A 38 -4.70 2.48 4.35
N ARG A 39 -5.09 1.97 5.53
CA ARG A 39 -5.95 2.73 6.46
C ARG A 39 -5.29 4.01 6.92
N ASP A 40 -4.00 3.96 7.25
CA ASP A 40 -3.25 5.14 7.68
C ASP A 40 -3.14 6.18 6.56
N GLU A 41 -2.87 5.73 5.33
CA GLU A 41 -2.78 6.62 4.17
C GLU A 41 -4.11 7.30 3.88
N VAL A 42 -5.19 6.54 3.94
CA VAL A 42 -6.54 7.08 3.71
C VAL A 42 -6.95 8.03 4.83
N ALA A 43 -6.67 7.67 6.08
CA ALA A 43 -7.01 8.53 7.22
C ALA A 43 -6.27 9.87 7.15
N ALA A 44 -4.97 9.84 6.79
CA ALA A 44 -4.19 11.06 6.63
C ALA A 44 -4.74 11.94 5.50
N TYR A 45 -5.12 11.33 4.38
CA TYR A 45 -5.70 12.07 3.26
C TYR A 45 -7.07 12.63 3.62
N ASN A 46 -7.91 11.83 4.26
CA ASN A 46 -9.28 12.23 4.61
C ASN A 46 -9.35 13.33 5.66
N ALA A 47 -8.28 13.53 6.44
CA ALA A 47 -8.22 14.63 7.40
C ALA A 47 -8.29 15.99 6.70
N ASP A 48 -7.77 16.09 5.48
CA ASP A 48 -7.83 17.31 4.66
C ASP A 48 -7.68 16.91 3.18
N PRO A 49 -8.78 16.48 2.53
CA PRO A 49 -8.70 16.01 1.14
C PRO A 49 -8.22 17.10 0.19
N GLY A 50 -7.12 16.82 -0.49
CA GLY A 50 -6.49 17.75 -1.42
C GLY A 50 -6.39 17.16 -2.82
N PRO A 51 -5.62 17.82 -3.72
CA PRO A 51 -5.51 17.38 -5.10
C PRO A 51 -4.64 16.15 -5.31
N VAL A 52 -3.80 15.78 -4.31
CA VAL A 52 -2.87 14.66 -4.44
C VAL A 52 -3.06 13.68 -3.29
N PHE A 53 -3.25 12.42 -3.62
CA PHE A 53 -3.23 11.31 -2.67
C PHE A 53 -1.94 10.52 -2.83
N ARG A 54 -1.21 10.30 -1.73
CA ARG A 54 -0.02 9.46 -1.70
C ARG A 54 -0.34 8.15 -1.02
N GLY A 55 -0.27 7.06 -1.77
CA GLY A 55 -0.57 5.75 -1.22
C GLY A 55 -0.27 4.62 -2.18
N LEU A 56 -0.46 3.40 -1.71
CA LEU A 56 -0.19 2.18 -2.48
C LEU A 56 -1.19 2.00 -3.62
N VAL A 57 -2.47 2.27 -3.36
CA VAL A 57 -3.56 1.99 -4.28
C VAL A 57 -4.06 3.28 -4.91
N GLN A 58 -4.21 3.26 -6.23
CA GLN A 58 -4.73 4.40 -6.98
C GLN A 58 -6.24 4.49 -6.80
N PRO A 59 -6.76 5.63 -6.29
CA PRO A 59 -8.21 5.81 -6.21
C PRO A 59 -8.85 5.83 -7.60
N ALA A 60 -10.14 5.49 -7.65
CA ALA A 60 -10.91 5.63 -8.89
C ALA A 60 -10.86 7.08 -9.38
N ASP A 61 -10.79 7.28 -10.67
CA ASP A 61 -10.72 8.60 -11.32
C ASP A 61 -9.45 9.41 -11.02
N ALA A 62 -8.47 8.83 -10.34
CA ALA A 62 -7.19 9.50 -10.13
C ALA A 62 -6.20 9.13 -11.24
N VAL A 63 -5.18 9.96 -11.42
CA VAL A 63 -4.13 9.76 -12.42
C VAL A 63 -2.78 9.76 -11.72
N ARG A 64 -1.91 8.82 -12.07
CA ARG A 64 -0.56 8.74 -11.49
C ARG A 64 0.32 9.89 -11.99
N HIS A 65 0.96 10.56 -11.04
CA HIS A 65 2.00 11.56 -11.28
C HIS A 65 3.22 11.24 -10.42
N SER A 66 4.32 11.94 -10.63
CA SER A 66 5.56 11.72 -9.88
C SER A 66 5.40 11.98 -8.38
N ASP A 67 4.47 12.82 -7.98
CA ASP A 67 4.23 13.20 -6.58
C ASP A 67 3.10 12.40 -5.92
N GLY A 68 2.49 11.45 -6.63
CA GLY A 68 1.39 10.65 -6.12
C GLY A 68 0.27 10.51 -7.15
N PHE A 69 -0.95 10.30 -6.67
CA PHE A 69 -2.12 10.20 -7.53
C PHE A 69 -2.87 11.53 -7.53
N ARG A 70 -3.04 12.13 -8.69
CA ARG A 70 -3.80 13.37 -8.82
C ARG A 70 -5.28 13.05 -8.88
N MET A 71 -6.00 13.58 -7.90
CA MET A 71 -7.44 13.40 -7.79
C MET A 71 -8.14 14.34 -8.79
N ARG A 72 -9.02 13.78 -9.61
CA ARG A 72 -9.84 14.60 -10.50
C ARG A 72 -10.72 15.56 -9.68
N LYS A 73 -11.28 15.04 -8.59
CA LYS A 73 -12.11 15.81 -7.68
C LYS A 73 -11.77 15.37 -6.25
N PRO A 74 -11.17 16.24 -5.44
CA PRO A 74 -10.88 15.90 -4.05
C PRO A 74 -12.15 15.46 -3.30
N ARG A 75 -12.05 14.34 -2.61
CA ARG A 75 -13.16 13.77 -1.84
C ARG A 75 -12.62 12.79 -0.82
N PRO A 76 -13.36 12.51 0.26
CA PRO A 76 -12.96 11.43 1.17
C PRO A 76 -12.90 10.08 0.44
N LEU A 77 -11.95 9.24 0.85
CA LEU A 77 -11.76 7.91 0.29
C LEU A 77 -12.25 6.85 1.29
N ASP A 78 -12.60 5.67 0.77
CA ASP A 78 -13.00 4.52 1.58
C ASP A 78 -11.84 3.51 1.60
N ALA A 79 -11.19 3.38 2.76
CA ALA A 79 -10.03 2.50 2.92
C ALA A 79 -10.36 1.05 2.56
N GLU A 80 -11.55 0.56 2.87
CA GLU A 80 -11.93 -0.84 2.62
C GLU A 80 -12.00 -1.15 1.12
N LEU A 81 -12.38 -0.18 0.29
CA LEU A 81 -12.38 -0.36 -1.16
C LEU A 81 -10.95 -0.42 -1.72
N LEU A 82 -10.03 0.39 -1.17
CA LEU A 82 -8.64 0.34 -1.55
C LEU A 82 -7.97 -0.96 -1.09
N ILE A 83 -8.29 -1.42 0.11
CA ILE A 83 -7.79 -2.70 0.63
C ILE A 83 -8.25 -3.86 -0.27
N ALA A 84 -9.52 -3.87 -0.65
CA ALA A 84 -10.06 -4.91 -1.53
C ALA A 84 -9.31 -4.94 -2.87
N ALA A 85 -9.01 -3.78 -3.44
CA ALA A 85 -8.25 -3.69 -4.68
C ALA A 85 -6.82 -4.25 -4.54
N ALA A 86 -6.15 -3.96 -3.42
CA ALA A 86 -4.81 -4.47 -3.16
C ALA A 86 -4.81 -6.00 -2.99
N GLU A 87 -5.76 -6.53 -2.26
CA GLU A 87 -5.88 -7.98 -2.04
C GLU A 87 -6.21 -8.72 -3.34
N GLU A 88 -7.10 -8.17 -4.16
CA GLU A 88 -7.41 -8.73 -5.47
C GLU A 88 -6.18 -8.72 -6.38
N ALA A 89 -5.45 -7.61 -6.42
CA ALA A 89 -4.24 -7.50 -7.22
C ALA A 89 -3.18 -8.53 -6.80
N THR A 90 -3.07 -8.79 -5.51
CA THR A 90 -2.15 -9.80 -4.99
C THR A 90 -2.56 -11.20 -5.47
N SER A 91 -3.85 -11.52 -5.44
CA SER A 91 -4.34 -12.82 -5.90
C SER A 91 -4.18 -13.01 -7.41
N LEU A 92 -4.16 -11.92 -8.18
CA LEU A 92 -3.97 -11.95 -9.63
C LEU A 92 -2.49 -11.86 -10.06
N GLY A 93 -1.57 -11.74 -9.11
CA GLY A 93 -0.15 -11.59 -9.42
C GLY A 93 0.26 -10.22 -9.94
N LEU A 94 -0.61 -9.22 -9.88
CA LEU A 94 -0.33 -7.85 -10.31
C LEU A 94 0.40 -7.05 -9.24
N LEU A 95 0.29 -7.48 -7.99
CA LEU A 95 1.01 -6.94 -6.85
C LEU A 95 1.71 -8.11 -6.17
N GLN A 96 3.02 -8.05 -6.08
CA GLN A 96 3.83 -9.06 -5.40
C GLN A 96 4.48 -8.45 -4.18
N LEU A 97 4.56 -9.20 -3.10
CA LEU A 97 5.16 -8.75 -1.85
C LEU A 97 6.45 -9.52 -1.59
N ARG A 98 7.49 -8.79 -1.21
CA ARG A 98 8.80 -9.37 -0.90
C ARG A 98 9.26 -8.84 0.45
N LEU A 99 9.58 -9.75 1.35
CA LEU A 99 10.10 -9.41 2.68
C LEU A 99 11.58 -9.75 2.70
N ASP A 100 12.44 -8.75 2.86
CA ASP A 100 13.91 -8.90 2.80
C ASP A 100 14.34 -9.73 1.58
N ASP A 101 13.83 -9.35 0.41
CA ASP A 101 14.11 -10.01 -0.88
C ASP A 101 13.52 -11.40 -1.08
N GLN A 102 12.67 -11.88 -0.19
CA GLN A 102 11.99 -13.18 -0.34
C GLN A 102 10.50 -12.97 -0.59
N PRO A 103 9.90 -13.69 -1.56
CA PRO A 103 8.47 -13.60 -1.76
C PRO A 103 7.71 -14.00 -0.50
N VAL A 104 6.66 -13.27 -0.17
CA VAL A 104 5.77 -13.60 0.94
C VAL A 104 4.32 -13.53 0.50
N ASP A 105 3.47 -14.28 1.20
CA ASP A 105 2.03 -14.33 1.00
C ASP A 105 1.33 -13.46 2.03
N LEU A 106 0.16 -13.00 1.72
CA LEU A 106 -0.64 -12.19 2.64
C LEU A 106 -0.94 -12.92 3.95
N ASN A 107 -1.01 -14.25 3.92
CA ASN A 107 -1.35 -15.03 5.12
C ASN A 107 -0.17 -15.35 6.02
N GLU A 108 1.05 -15.03 5.62
CA GLU A 108 2.22 -15.30 6.46
C GLU A 108 2.23 -14.42 7.70
N LEU A 109 2.53 -15.05 8.84
CA LEU A 109 2.80 -14.34 10.08
C LEU A 109 4.27 -13.94 10.11
N ILE A 110 4.52 -12.69 10.48
CA ILE A 110 5.88 -12.16 10.55
C ILE A 110 6.09 -11.46 11.89
N THR A 111 7.36 -11.32 12.28
CA THR A 111 7.79 -10.50 13.40
C THR A 111 8.46 -9.26 12.82
N PRO A 112 7.77 -8.12 12.71
CA PRO A 112 8.30 -6.95 11.99
C PRO A 112 9.69 -6.52 12.44
N ALA A 113 9.99 -6.63 13.73
CA ALA A 113 11.29 -6.24 14.28
C ALA A 113 12.47 -7.04 13.72
N ASP A 114 12.21 -8.22 13.13
CA ASP A 114 13.25 -9.08 12.54
C ASP A 114 13.53 -8.75 11.07
N HIS A 115 12.83 -7.78 10.50
CA HIS A 115 12.90 -7.47 9.06
C HIS A 115 13.21 -5.99 8.83
N GLU A 116 13.84 -5.70 7.70
CA GLU A 116 14.17 -4.33 7.33
C GLU A 116 13.08 -3.68 6.52
N GLU A 117 12.56 -4.37 5.50
CA GLU A 117 11.55 -3.78 4.64
C GLU A 117 10.66 -4.82 3.96
N LEU A 118 9.45 -4.38 3.66
CA LEU A 118 8.50 -5.10 2.84
C LEU A 118 8.36 -4.32 1.53
N ILE A 119 8.65 -4.96 0.41
CA ILE A 119 8.57 -4.32 -0.90
C ILE A 119 7.31 -4.77 -1.61
N ALA A 120 6.52 -3.79 -2.06
CA ALA A 120 5.40 -4.01 -2.94
C ALA A 120 5.87 -3.82 -4.38
N VAL A 121 5.91 -4.89 -5.16
CA VAL A 121 6.30 -4.85 -6.57
C VAL A 121 5.04 -4.80 -7.42
N LEU A 122 4.89 -3.72 -8.17
CA LEU A 122 3.70 -3.46 -8.96
C LEU A 122 3.99 -3.71 -10.44
N ASP A 123 3.19 -4.57 -11.05
CA ASP A 123 3.23 -4.76 -12.51
C ASP A 123 2.74 -3.48 -13.20
N ARG A 124 1.69 -2.90 -12.65
CA ARG A 124 1.11 -1.61 -13.03
C ARG A 124 0.37 -1.06 -11.82
N SER A 125 -0.11 0.18 -11.90
CA SER A 125 -0.89 0.75 -10.80
C SER A 125 -2.06 -0.13 -10.44
N VAL A 126 -2.24 -0.36 -9.13
CA VAL A 126 -3.41 -1.04 -8.60
C VAL A 126 -4.49 0.00 -8.41
N VAL A 127 -5.58 -0.11 -9.16
CA VAL A 127 -6.64 0.90 -9.20
C VAL A 127 -7.89 0.37 -8.51
N ALA A 128 -8.42 1.15 -7.56
CA ALA A 128 -9.68 0.81 -6.93
C ALA A 128 -10.84 1.01 -7.93
N ARG A 129 -11.85 0.12 -7.87
CA ARG A 129 -13.02 0.19 -8.75
C ARG A 129 -13.93 1.35 -8.40
N SER A 130 -13.97 1.72 -7.14
CA SER A 130 -14.68 2.88 -6.63
C SER A 130 -13.91 3.43 -5.43
N SER A 131 -14.25 4.64 -5.07
CA SER A 131 -13.57 5.43 -4.05
C SER A 131 -12.36 6.24 -4.54
#